data_340456e302ec88c795a03152ec36b535
#
_entry.id   340456e302ec88c795a03152ec36b535
#
_cell.length_a   1.000
_cell.length_b   1.000
_cell.length_c   1.000
_cell.angle_alpha   90.00
_cell.angle_beta   90.00
_cell.angle_gamma   90.00
#
_symmetry.space_group_name_H-M   'P 1'
#
loop_
_entity.id
_entity.type
_entity.pdbx_description
1 polymer ?
#
loop_
_entity_poly.entity_id
_entity_poly.type
_entity_poly.pdbx_seq_one_letter_code
_entity_poly.pdbx_strand_id
1 'polypeptide(L)'
;MTTILLIGGSDSSCGAGLFADHETLHDLAADAKTIITSVTAQSNDRFFGSYDMPIDNLESQIQSVKNETFDSVKIGMLPNPDS
;
A
#
# COMPACT_ATOMS: atom_id res chain seq x y z
N MET A 1 18.13 10.05 -4.92
CA MET A 1 17.39 9.12 -4.05
C MET A 1 16.39 8.34 -4.89
N THR A 2 16.31 7.04 -4.69
CA THR A 2 15.34 6.18 -5.39
C THR A 2 13.95 6.43 -4.84
N THR A 3 12.99 6.67 -5.73
CA THR A 3 11.59 6.88 -5.37
C THR A 3 10.76 5.73 -5.91
N ILE A 4 10.00 5.09 -5.04
CA ILE A 4 9.22 3.90 -5.37
C ILE A 4 7.75 4.15 -5.04
N LEU A 5 6.87 3.75 -5.95
CA LEU A 5 5.43 3.75 -5.69
C LEU A 5 5.01 2.37 -5.21
N LEU A 6 4.39 2.32 -4.04
CA LEU A 6 3.83 1.10 -3.47
C LEU A 6 2.31 1.12 -3.63
N ILE A 7 1.76 0.05 -4.18
CA ILE A 7 0.30 -0.09 -4.35
C ILE A 7 -0.13 -1.37 -3.66
N GLY A 8 -1.04 -1.29 -2.72
CA GLY A 8 -1.48 -2.50 -2.03
C GLY A 8 -2.35 -2.23 -0.83
N GLY A 9 -2.57 -3.26 -0.03
CA GLY A 9 -3.38 -3.20 1.16
C GLY A 9 -2.60 -2.71 2.37
N SER A 10 -3.33 -2.10 3.29
CA SER A 10 -2.81 -1.68 4.59
C SER A 10 -3.25 -2.70 5.63
N ASP A 11 -2.31 -3.13 6.47
CA ASP A 11 -2.53 -4.09 7.54
C ASP A 11 -2.39 -3.37 8.89
N SER A 12 -3.46 -3.35 9.68
CA SER A 12 -3.46 -2.63 10.96
C SER A 12 -2.45 -3.18 11.96
N SER A 13 -2.02 -4.43 11.81
CA SER A 13 -0.97 -5.00 12.67
C SER A 13 0.44 -4.60 12.22
N CYS A 14 0.57 -3.99 11.04
CA CYS A 14 1.84 -3.60 10.42
C CYS A 14 2.78 -4.79 10.15
N GLY A 15 2.26 -6.01 10.18
CA GLY A 15 3.06 -7.21 9.92
C GLY A 15 3.15 -7.58 8.45
N ALA A 16 2.34 -6.92 7.60
CA ALA A 16 2.29 -7.19 6.17
C ALA A 16 1.79 -5.95 5.44
N GLY A 17 1.69 -6.03 4.12
CA GLY A 17 1.16 -4.97 3.29
C GLY A 17 2.09 -3.78 3.17
N LEU A 18 1.49 -2.61 2.91
CA LEU A 18 2.26 -1.40 2.60
C LEU A 18 3.13 -0.92 3.75
N PHE A 19 2.69 -1.08 4.98
CA PHE A 19 3.50 -0.59 6.11
C PHE A 19 4.79 -1.38 6.25
N ALA A 20 4.74 -2.69 6.08
CA ALA A 20 5.94 -3.52 6.12
C ALA A 20 6.88 -3.18 4.96
N ASP A 21 6.33 -3.00 3.75
CA ASP A 21 7.12 -2.62 2.58
C ASP A 21 7.76 -1.25 2.74
N HIS A 22 7.00 -0.28 3.26
CA HIS A 22 7.51 1.07 3.48
C HIS A 22 8.66 1.07 4.47
N GLU A 23 8.54 0.32 5.54
CA GLU A 23 9.59 0.21 6.54
C GLU A 23 10.87 -0.38 5.95
N THR A 24 10.73 -1.44 5.14
CA THR A 24 11.87 -2.05 4.46
C THR A 24 12.57 -1.05 3.55
N LEU A 25 11.82 -0.27 2.77
CA LEU A 25 12.39 0.72 1.87
C LEU A 25 13.05 1.86 2.62
N HIS A 26 12.49 2.26 3.76
CA HIS A 26 13.11 3.27 4.60
C HIS A 26 14.49 2.80 5.09
N ASP A 27 14.59 1.53 5.50
CA ASP A 27 15.86 0.96 5.92
C ASP A 27 16.89 0.91 4.79
N LEU A 28 16.42 0.86 3.54
CA LEU A 28 17.27 0.88 2.35
C LEU A 28 17.52 2.30 1.84
N ALA A 29 17.10 3.31 2.57
CA ALA A 29 17.22 4.73 2.22
C ALA A 29 16.51 5.09 0.90
N ALA A 30 15.43 4.40 0.57
CA ALA A 30 14.58 4.75 -0.56
C ALA A 30 13.40 5.61 -0.09
N ASP A 31 12.94 6.52 -0.95
CA ASP A 31 11.73 7.28 -0.70
C ASP A 31 10.54 6.50 -1.27
N ALA A 32 9.43 6.47 -0.55
CA ALA A 32 8.26 5.72 -0.96
C ALA A 32 7.00 6.55 -0.86
N LYS A 33 6.16 6.44 -1.90
CA LYS A 33 4.78 6.94 -1.89
C LYS A 33 3.85 5.74 -1.98
N THR A 34 2.65 5.87 -1.48
CA THR A 34 1.73 4.73 -1.37
C THR A 34 0.36 5.04 -1.95
N ILE A 35 -0.24 4.02 -2.56
CA ILE A 35 -1.67 4.01 -2.90
C ILE A 35 -2.28 2.83 -2.15
N ILE A 36 -3.25 3.10 -1.31
CA ILE A 36 -3.88 2.08 -0.47
C ILE A 36 -5.13 1.59 -1.19
N THR A 37 -5.16 0.29 -1.53
CA THR A 37 -6.29 -0.32 -2.24
C THR A 37 -7.30 -0.94 -1.30
N SER A 38 -6.89 -1.32 -0.11
CA SER A 38 -7.76 -1.90 0.90
C SER A 38 -7.17 -1.70 2.28
N VAL A 39 -8.02 -1.83 3.29
CA VAL A 39 -7.58 -1.82 4.69
C VAL A 39 -7.95 -3.16 5.29
N THR A 40 -6.98 -3.85 5.88
CA THR A 40 -7.20 -5.10 6.58
C THR A 40 -7.13 -4.85 8.08
N ALA A 41 -8.22 -5.13 8.77
CA ALA A 41 -8.27 -4.98 10.21
C ALA A 41 -7.89 -6.32 10.85
N GLN A 42 -6.72 -6.38 11.43
CA GLN A 42 -6.27 -7.59 12.10
C GLN A 42 -5.28 -7.28 13.21
N SER A 43 -5.19 -8.21 14.15
CA SER A 43 -4.16 -8.21 15.17
C SER A 43 -3.19 -9.35 14.89
N ASN A 44 -2.18 -9.53 15.75
CA ASN A 44 -1.19 -10.58 15.54
C ASN A 44 -1.78 -11.99 15.53
N ASP A 45 -2.94 -12.19 16.16
CA ASP A 45 -3.55 -13.50 16.33
C ASP A 45 -4.97 -13.59 15.79
N ARG A 46 -5.52 -12.51 15.19
CA ARG A 46 -6.91 -12.51 14.75
C ARG A 46 -7.15 -11.59 13.58
N PHE A 47 -7.91 -12.08 12.60
CA PHE A 47 -8.38 -11.31 11.45
C PHE A 47 -9.80 -10.80 11.71
N PHE A 48 -10.03 -9.50 11.51
CA PHE A 48 -11.33 -8.87 11.76
C PHE A 48 -12.06 -8.46 10.50
N GLY A 49 -11.38 -8.36 9.38
CA GLY A 49 -12.02 -8.01 8.12
C GLY A 49 -11.10 -7.30 7.15
N SER A 50 -11.54 -7.23 5.91
CA SER A 50 -10.85 -6.52 4.85
C SER A 50 -11.85 -5.61 4.13
N TYR A 51 -11.44 -4.37 3.86
CA TYR A 51 -12.32 -3.34 3.30
C TYR A 51 -11.62 -2.70 2.11
N ASP A 52 -12.21 -2.86 0.92
CA ASP A 52 -11.67 -2.28 -0.30
C ASP A 52 -11.96 -0.78 -0.36
N MET A 53 -11.03 -0.02 -0.92
CA MET A 53 -11.25 1.40 -1.14
C MET A 53 -12.23 1.61 -2.29
N PRO A 54 -13.21 2.54 -2.15
CA PRO A 54 -14.06 2.92 -3.27
C PRO A 54 -13.25 3.49 -4.44
N ILE A 55 -13.78 3.36 -5.65
CA ILE A 55 -13.09 3.82 -6.85
C ILE A 55 -12.77 5.30 -6.81
N ASP A 56 -13.68 6.12 -6.33
CA ASP A 56 -13.45 7.56 -6.23
C ASP A 56 -12.32 7.89 -5.26
N ASN A 57 -12.17 7.11 -4.18
CA ASN A 57 -11.03 7.27 -3.29
C ASN A 57 -9.72 6.89 -3.99
N LEU A 58 -9.72 5.77 -4.73
CA LEU A 58 -8.53 5.35 -5.48
C LEU A 58 -8.13 6.41 -6.51
N GLU A 59 -9.09 6.99 -7.20
CA GLU A 59 -8.82 8.06 -8.14
C GLU A 59 -8.18 9.27 -7.45
N SER A 60 -8.66 9.64 -6.28
CA SER A 60 -8.08 10.73 -5.51
C SER A 60 -6.64 10.43 -5.10
N GLN A 61 -6.36 9.20 -4.69
CA GLN A 61 -4.99 8.81 -4.35
C GLN A 61 -4.07 8.88 -5.56
N ILE A 62 -4.54 8.41 -6.71
CA ILE A 62 -3.76 8.48 -7.95
C ILE A 62 -3.47 9.93 -8.33
N GLN A 63 -4.46 10.81 -8.23
CA GLN A 63 -4.28 12.23 -8.51
C GLN A 63 -3.21 12.85 -7.61
N SER A 64 -3.11 12.41 -6.37
CA SER A 64 -2.17 12.98 -5.42
C SER A 64 -0.71 12.69 -5.77
N VAL A 65 -0.44 11.65 -6.57
CA VAL A 65 0.94 11.26 -6.92
C VAL A 65 1.22 11.33 -8.43
N LYS A 66 0.25 11.74 -9.24
CA LYS A 66 0.36 11.64 -10.70
C LYS A 66 1.47 12.49 -11.31
N ASN A 67 1.89 13.56 -10.62
CA ASN A 67 2.94 14.45 -11.12
C ASN A 67 4.33 14.06 -10.65
N GLU A 68 4.46 13.00 -9.87
CA GLU A 68 5.75 12.53 -9.40
C GLU A 68 6.32 11.49 -10.35
N THR A 69 7.64 11.42 -10.40
CA THR A 69 8.36 10.43 -11.20
C THR A 69 8.85 9.33 -10.29
N PHE A 70 8.57 8.09 -10.66
CA PHE A 70 8.96 6.93 -9.87
C PHE A 70 9.99 6.10 -10.63
N ASP A 71 11.01 5.61 -9.91
CA ASP A 71 12.01 4.71 -10.47
C ASP A 71 11.45 3.32 -10.65
N SER A 72 10.53 2.91 -9.79
CA SER A 72 9.84 1.63 -9.91
C SER A 72 8.50 1.65 -9.20
N VAL A 73 7.68 0.64 -9.49
CA VAL A 73 6.36 0.46 -8.89
C VAL A 73 6.29 -0.97 -8.35
N LYS A 74 5.92 -1.10 -7.08
CA LYS A 74 5.70 -2.41 -6.48
C LYS A 74 4.21 -2.56 -6.19
N ILE A 75 3.61 -3.61 -6.73
CA ILE A 75 2.20 -3.93 -6.50
C ILE A 75 2.14 -5.11 -5.55
N GLY A 76 1.56 -4.88 -4.39
CA GLY A 76 1.32 -5.93 -3.42
C GLY A 76 0.05 -6.71 -3.70
N MET A 77 -0.47 -7.39 -2.69
CA MET A 77 -1.71 -8.13 -2.83
C MET A 77 -2.87 -7.18 -3.14
N LEU A 78 -3.58 -7.45 -4.23
CA LEU A 78 -4.77 -6.69 -4.60
C LEU A 78 -5.98 -7.16 -3.77
N PRO A 79 -6.99 -6.30 -3.61
CA PRO A 79 -8.09 -6.60 -2.69
C PRO A 79 -9.00 -7.75 -3.11
N ASN A 80 -9.01 -8.14 -4.36
CA ASN A 80 -9.88 -9.22 -4.82
C ASN A 80 -9.19 -10.57 -4.64
N PRO A 81 -9.61 -11.38 -3.67
CA PRO A 81 -8.96 -12.65 -3.40
C PRO A 81 -9.19 -13.71 -4.47
N ASP A 82 -10.16 -13.52 -5.34
CA ASP A 82 -10.38 -14.44 -6.46
C ASP A 82 -9.37 -14.18 -7.57
N SER A 83 -8.72 -13.09 -7.45
CA SER A 83 -7.67 -12.74 -8.38
C SER A 83 -6.38 -13.38 -7.91
#